data_2b979b19ae001d46c99962da74bd20e7
#
_entry.id   2b979b19ae001d46c99962da74bd20e7
#
_cell.length_a   1.000
_cell.length_b   1.000
_cell.length_c   1.000
_cell.angle_alpha   90.00
_cell.angle_beta   90.00
_cell.angle_gamma   90.00
#
_symmetry.space_group_name_H-M   'P 1'
#
loop_
_entity.id
_entity.type
_entity.pdbx_description
1 polymer ?
#
loop_
_entity_poly.entity_id
_entity_poly.type
_entity_poly.pdbx_seq_one_letter_code
_entity_poly.pdbx_strand_id
1 'polypeptide(L)'
;DAVDSVADLFKGQEKLRSTFEITNIEAIDLINQNELGIGNVISISNDALRANMHEIQRRNNLPMTNDIVDEEGAIHRSFCVEMETGTGKTYVYTKTIFELHKRYGFTKFIIVVPSVAIREGVYKSFEVTKEHFENCYDNVPYRYFIYNSSKLSDVRQFATSSNIEIMIINIDAFKKAENIINQAQDRL
;
A
#
# COMPACT_ATOMS: atom_id res chain seq x y z
N ASP A 1 -17.61 5.75 1.86
CA ASP A 1 -17.53 5.43 3.30
C ASP A 1 -16.23 4.69 3.67
N ALA A 2 -16.11 3.35 3.48
CA ALA A 2 -14.89 2.62 3.87
C ALA A 2 -13.64 3.09 3.12
N VAL A 3 -13.74 3.29 1.80
CA VAL A 3 -12.65 3.81 0.96
C VAL A 3 -12.20 5.19 1.44
N ASP A 4 -13.15 6.10 1.67
CA ASP A 4 -12.85 7.44 2.15
C ASP A 4 -12.27 7.42 3.57
N SER A 5 -12.76 6.53 4.43
CA SER A 5 -12.22 6.39 5.78
C SER A 5 -10.73 6.00 5.76
N VAL A 6 -10.33 5.06 4.91
CA VAL A 6 -8.92 4.69 4.78
C VAL A 6 -8.10 5.81 4.13
N ALA A 7 -8.63 6.45 3.08
CA ALA A 7 -7.91 7.54 2.41
C ALA A 7 -7.77 8.77 3.32
N ASP A 8 -8.80 9.12 4.08
CA ASP A 8 -8.80 10.28 4.97
C ASP A 8 -7.84 10.12 6.18
N LEU A 9 -7.36 8.90 6.49
CA LEU A 9 -6.26 8.72 7.46
C LEU A 9 -5.04 9.56 7.09
N PHE A 10 -4.78 9.71 5.79
CA PHE A 10 -3.64 10.44 5.26
C PHE A 10 -3.98 11.89 4.87
N LYS A 11 -5.10 12.44 5.35
CA LYS A 11 -5.47 13.83 5.10
C LYS A 11 -4.39 14.78 5.60
N GLY A 12 -3.91 15.66 4.73
CA GLY A 12 -2.75 16.52 4.97
C GLY A 12 -1.41 15.97 4.46
N GLN A 13 -1.40 14.73 3.97
CA GLN A 13 -0.25 14.16 3.25
C GLN A 13 -0.07 14.91 1.93
N GLU A 14 1.14 15.40 1.68
CA GLU A 14 1.49 15.96 0.39
C GLU A 14 1.46 14.87 -0.70
N LYS A 15 0.90 15.22 -1.86
CA LYS A 15 0.90 14.30 -2.99
C LYS A 15 2.32 14.12 -3.50
N LEU A 16 2.84 12.91 -3.38
CA LEU A 16 4.11 12.54 -3.96
C LEU A 16 3.99 12.66 -5.49
N ARG A 17 4.62 13.66 -6.06
CA ARG A 17 4.79 13.74 -7.50
C ARG A 17 5.90 12.78 -7.88
N SER A 18 5.59 11.78 -8.66
CA SER A 18 6.59 10.93 -9.35
C SER A 18 7.28 11.71 -10.48
N THR A 19 7.32 13.03 -10.39
CA THR A 19 8.04 13.86 -11.34
C THR A 19 9.48 13.89 -10.87
N PHE A 20 10.34 13.24 -11.61
CA PHE A 20 11.74 13.58 -11.71
C PHE A 20 11.86 15.04 -12.20
N GLU A 21 11.45 16.01 -11.41
CA GLU A 21 12.04 17.32 -11.48
C GLU A 21 13.36 17.25 -10.72
N ILE A 22 14.38 16.78 -11.45
CA ILE A 22 15.77 16.83 -11.05
C ILE A 22 16.18 18.30 -10.99
N THR A 23 15.94 18.92 -9.84
CA THR A 23 16.44 20.27 -9.56
C THR A 23 17.63 20.27 -8.61
N ASN A 24 18.10 19.09 -8.16
CA ASN A 24 19.30 19.02 -7.31
C ASN A 24 20.19 17.85 -7.70
N ILE A 25 21.39 18.17 -8.19
CA ILE A 25 22.45 17.21 -8.57
C ILE A 25 22.82 16.30 -7.39
N GLU A 26 22.76 16.81 -6.14
CA GLU A 26 23.01 16.02 -4.92
C GLU A 26 21.98 14.91 -4.68
N ALA A 27 20.72 15.10 -5.09
CA ALA A 27 19.69 14.07 -4.98
C ALA A 27 19.90 12.93 -5.99
N ILE A 28 20.51 13.22 -7.15
CA ILE A 28 20.86 12.22 -8.18
C ILE A 28 21.99 11.32 -7.68
N ASP A 29 22.98 11.86 -7.00
CA ASP A 29 24.10 11.09 -6.45
C ASP A 29 23.63 10.16 -5.31
N LEU A 30 22.64 10.57 -4.51
CA LEU A 30 22.01 9.74 -3.49
C LEU A 30 21.16 8.61 -4.09
N ILE A 31 20.49 8.86 -5.22
CA ILE A 31 19.70 7.85 -5.95
C ILE A 31 20.61 6.85 -6.66
N ASN A 32 21.74 7.32 -7.22
CA ASN A 32 22.68 6.47 -7.92
C ASN A 32 23.62 5.67 -6.99
N GLN A 33 23.83 6.12 -5.76
CA GLN A 33 24.67 5.42 -4.77
C GLN A 33 23.90 4.38 -3.94
N ASN A 34 22.57 4.49 -3.87
CA ASN A 34 21.75 3.51 -3.21
C ASN A 34 20.77 2.96 -4.26
N GLU A 35 20.78 1.67 -4.49
CA GLU A 35 19.71 0.94 -5.21
C GLU A 35 18.38 0.98 -4.42
N LEU A 36 18.05 2.14 -3.84
CA LEU A 36 16.85 2.36 -3.06
C LEU A 36 15.67 2.43 -4.02
N GLY A 37 14.78 1.47 -3.89
CA GLY A 37 13.55 1.43 -4.66
C GLY A 37 12.63 2.64 -4.39
N ILE A 38 11.68 2.86 -5.27
CA ILE A 38 10.62 3.86 -5.11
C ILE A 38 9.61 3.32 -4.12
N GLY A 39 9.47 3.97 -2.96
CA GLY A 39 8.54 3.58 -1.90
C GLY A 39 7.45 4.62 -1.64
N ASN A 40 6.46 4.25 -0.84
CA ASN A 40 5.49 5.21 -0.32
C ASN A 40 6.11 5.96 0.85
N VAL A 41 6.20 7.27 0.75
CA VAL A 41 6.69 8.14 1.84
C VAL A 41 5.49 8.74 2.56
N ILE A 42 5.43 8.58 3.87
CA ILE A 42 4.41 9.19 4.73
C ILE A 42 5.05 10.42 5.39
N SER A 43 4.62 11.62 5.00
CA SER A 43 5.14 12.90 5.49
C SER A 43 4.27 13.53 6.58
N ILE A 44 3.03 13.05 6.75
CA ILE A 44 2.17 13.58 7.81
C ILE A 44 2.69 13.15 9.20
N SER A 45 2.53 14.03 10.17
CA SER A 45 2.93 13.74 11.56
C SER A 45 2.01 12.69 12.20
N ASN A 46 2.52 12.02 13.23
CA ASN A 46 1.73 11.03 13.96
C ASN A 46 0.53 11.68 14.69
N ASP A 47 0.66 12.91 15.13
CA ASP A 47 -0.45 13.65 15.74
C ASP A 47 -1.54 13.97 14.72
N ALA A 48 -1.17 14.32 13.49
CA ALA A 48 -2.12 14.52 12.40
C ALA A 48 -2.81 13.21 12.03
N LEU A 49 -2.07 12.09 11.96
CA LEU A 49 -2.63 10.77 11.71
C LEU A 49 -3.66 10.37 12.79
N ARG A 50 -3.33 10.62 14.08
CA ARG A 50 -4.23 10.39 15.22
C ARG A 50 -5.49 11.26 15.12
N ALA A 51 -5.33 12.54 14.84
CA ALA A 51 -6.45 13.47 14.68
C ALA A 51 -7.39 13.03 13.54
N ASN A 52 -6.84 12.61 12.40
CA ASN A 52 -7.60 12.08 11.28
C ASN A 52 -8.36 10.81 11.66
N MET A 53 -7.71 9.88 12.36
CA MET A 53 -8.35 8.65 12.85
C MET A 53 -9.54 8.99 13.78
N HIS A 54 -9.38 9.91 14.71
CA HIS A 54 -10.46 10.33 15.60
C HIS A 54 -11.62 11.00 14.84
N GLU A 55 -11.33 11.81 13.82
CA GLU A 55 -12.37 12.40 12.95
C GLU A 55 -13.17 11.30 12.23
N ILE A 56 -12.47 10.29 11.69
CA ILE A 56 -13.09 9.16 11.01
C ILE A 56 -13.96 8.34 11.97
N GLN A 57 -13.46 8.03 13.16
CA GLN A 57 -14.20 7.29 14.18
C GLN A 57 -15.48 8.04 14.60
N ARG A 58 -15.37 9.35 14.84
CA ARG A 58 -16.52 10.20 15.17
C ARG A 58 -17.57 10.22 14.06
N ARG A 59 -17.14 10.39 12.81
CA ARG A 59 -18.02 10.40 11.62
C ARG A 59 -18.78 9.09 11.46
N ASN A 60 -18.15 7.97 11.81
CA ASN A 60 -18.72 6.63 11.69
C ASN A 60 -19.38 6.14 13.00
N ASN A 61 -19.55 7.00 14.01
CA ASN A 61 -20.10 6.65 15.33
C ASN A 61 -19.36 5.47 16.01
N LEU A 62 -18.05 5.38 15.83
CA LEU A 62 -17.19 4.38 16.44
C LEU A 62 -16.61 4.88 17.76
N PRO A 63 -16.31 3.98 18.72
CA PRO A 63 -15.55 4.34 19.91
C PRO A 63 -14.20 4.93 19.54
N MET A 64 -13.79 5.99 20.26
CA MET A 64 -12.48 6.58 20.06
C MET A 64 -11.41 5.67 20.66
N THR A 65 -10.43 5.27 19.84
CA THR A 65 -9.24 4.58 20.32
C THR A 65 -8.21 5.58 20.79
N ASN A 66 -7.66 5.38 21.99
CA ASN A 66 -6.62 6.25 22.52
C ASN A 66 -5.22 5.87 22.04
N ASP A 67 -5.03 4.64 21.57
CA ASP A 67 -3.71 4.07 21.34
C ASP A 67 -3.48 3.72 19.85
N ILE A 68 -2.70 4.58 19.20
CA ILE A 68 -1.93 4.22 18.01
C ILE A 68 -0.46 3.92 18.36
N VAL A 69 -0.20 3.73 19.67
CA VAL A 69 1.13 3.52 20.25
C VAL A 69 1.11 2.19 20.99
N ASP A 70 2.10 1.33 20.77
CA ASP A 70 2.26 0.10 21.53
C ASP A 70 2.79 0.33 22.95
N GLU A 71 2.94 -0.74 23.73
CA GLU A 71 3.44 -0.69 25.11
C GLU A 71 4.89 -0.13 25.20
N GLU A 72 5.64 -0.18 24.09
CA GLU A 72 7.01 0.33 23.98
C GLU A 72 7.07 1.78 23.48
N GLY A 73 5.91 2.39 23.19
CA GLY A 73 5.83 3.77 22.68
C GLY A 73 6.01 3.89 21.16
N ALA A 74 6.15 2.79 20.46
CA ALA A 74 6.20 2.79 19.00
C ALA A 74 4.80 2.93 18.38
N ILE A 75 4.71 3.65 17.26
CA ILE A 75 3.43 3.93 16.63
C ILE A 75 3.00 2.77 15.77
N HIS A 76 1.88 2.15 16.14
CA HIS A 76 1.16 1.23 15.30
C HIS A 76 0.37 1.98 14.23
N ARG A 77 0.80 1.87 12.99
CA ARG A 77 0.01 2.32 11.82
C ARG A 77 -0.88 1.20 11.31
N SER A 78 -1.49 0.47 12.22
CA SER A 78 -2.38 -0.66 11.92
C SER A 78 -3.82 -0.24 12.15
N PHE A 79 -4.62 -0.28 11.09
CA PHE A 79 -6.02 0.15 11.12
C PHE A 79 -6.91 -0.98 10.63
N CYS A 80 -8.07 -1.16 11.25
CA CYS A 80 -9.06 -2.15 10.86
C CYS A 80 -10.24 -1.50 10.16
N VAL A 81 -10.72 -2.16 9.09
CA VAL A 81 -12.01 -1.85 8.45
C VAL A 81 -12.85 -3.11 8.51
N GLU A 82 -13.92 -3.06 9.32
CA GLU A 82 -14.85 -4.17 9.44
C GLU A 82 -15.93 -4.09 8.37
N MET A 83 -16.14 -5.20 7.66
CA MET A 83 -17.16 -5.33 6.62
C MET A 83 -17.71 -6.75 6.65
N GLU A 84 -19.02 -6.88 6.50
CA GLU A 84 -19.67 -8.19 6.41
C GLU A 84 -19.21 -9.01 5.20
N THR A 85 -19.42 -10.31 5.27
CA THR A 85 -19.14 -11.21 4.16
C THR A 85 -20.08 -10.90 2.99
N GLY A 86 -19.55 -10.89 1.76
CA GLY A 86 -20.35 -10.60 0.56
C GLY A 86 -20.56 -9.12 0.24
N THR A 87 -20.09 -8.19 1.09
CA THR A 87 -20.28 -6.74 0.89
C THR A 87 -19.26 -6.09 -0.06
N GLY A 88 -18.45 -6.89 -0.75
CA GLY A 88 -17.50 -6.37 -1.75
C GLY A 88 -16.16 -5.92 -1.18
N LYS A 89 -15.65 -6.56 -0.11
CA LYS A 89 -14.34 -6.24 0.49
C LYS A 89 -13.22 -6.08 -0.55
N THR A 90 -13.15 -7.00 -1.51
CA THR A 90 -12.14 -6.98 -2.58
C THR A 90 -12.25 -5.70 -3.42
N TYR A 91 -13.45 -5.32 -3.80
CA TYR A 91 -13.68 -4.07 -4.52
C TYR A 91 -13.26 -2.84 -3.70
N VAL A 92 -13.60 -2.84 -2.40
CA VAL A 92 -13.28 -1.72 -1.50
C VAL A 92 -11.79 -1.52 -1.37
N TYR A 93 -11.00 -2.55 -1.06
CA TYR A 93 -9.56 -2.35 -0.95
C TYR A 93 -8.88 -2.07 -2.30
N THR A 94 -9.38 -2.63 -3.40
CA THR A 94 -8.88 -2.29 -4.75
C THR A 94 -9.13 -0.80 -5.04
N LYS A 95 -10.36 -0.33 -4.81
CA LYS A 95 -10.68 1.10 -4.96
C LYS A 95 -9.84 1.98 -4.04
N THR A 96 -9.59 1.54 -2.82
CA THR A 96 -8.72 2.25 -1.86
C THR A 96 -7.30 2.44 -2.41
N ILE A 97 -6.73 1.44 -3.06
CA ILE A 97 -5.41 1.53 -3.71
C ILE A 97 -5.40 2.69 -4.72
N PHE A 98 -6.38 2.75 -5.61
CA PHE A 98 -6.46 3.80 -6.60
C PHE A 98 -6.74 5.19 -5.99
N GLU A 99 -7.58 5.26 -4.95
CA GLU A 99 -7.82 6.53 -4.24
C GLU A 99 -6.58 7.04 -3.51
N LEU A 100 -5.82 6.16 -2.87
CA LEU A 100 -4.55 6.51 -2.22
C LEU A 100 -3.52 7.01 -3.25
N HIS A 101 -3.46 6.37 -4.42
CA HIS A 101 -2.64 6.87 -5.52
C HIS A 101 -3.11 8.24 -6.02
N LYS A 102 -4.40 8.38 -6.29
CA LYS A 102 -5.00 9.62 -6.81
C LYS A 102 -4.78 10.80 -5.87
N ARG A 103 -4.99 10.59 -4.56
CA ARG A 103 -4.91 11.64 -3.55
C ARG A 103 -3.48 11.94 -3.12
N TYR A 104 -2.65 10.92 -2.94
CA TYR A 104 -1.35 11.04 -2.29
C TYR A 104 -0.16 10.55 -3.11
N GLY A 105 -0.39 9.98 -4.29
CA GLY A 105 0.68 9.47 -5.16
C GLY A 105 1.31 8.16 -4.69
N PHE A 106 0.67 7.41 -3.77
CA PHE A 106 1.18 6.11 -3.35
C PHE A 106 1.18 5.12 -4.50
N THR A 107 2.27 4.35 -4.63
CA THR A 107 2.48 3.44 -5.77
C THR A 107 2.75 2.00 -5.38
N LYS A 108 3.08 1.70 -4.12
CA LYS A 108 3.44 0.35 -3.66
C LYS A 108 2.41 -0.19 -2.69
N PHE A 109 1.82 -1.33 -3.05
CA PHE A 109 0.77 -1.96 -2.25
C PHE A 109 1.02 -3.46 -2.14
N ILE A 110 0.82 -4.00 -0.95
CA ILE A 110 0.94 -5.44 -0.68
C ILE A 110 -0.38 -5.93 -0.11
N ILE A 111 -0.97 -6.92 -0.76
CA ILE A 111 -2.17 -7.60 -0.29
C ILE A 111 -1.76 -8.92 0.33
N VAL A 112 -1.83 -9.02 1.64
CA VAL A 112 -1.52 -10.24 2.38
C VAL A 112 -2.79 -11.06 2.58
N VAL A 113 -2.76 -12.31 2.18
CA VAL A 113 -3.92 -13.22 2.27
C VAL A 113 -3.60 -14.48 3.06
N PRO A 114 -4.60 -15.08 3.74
CA PRO A 114 -4.37 -16.23 4.63
C PRO A 114 -4.21 -17.56 3.88
N SER A 115 -4.64 -17.67 2.63
CA SER A 115 -4.61 -18.94 1.90
C SER A 115 -4.37 -18.77 0.40
N VAL A 116 -3.92 -19.85 -0.25
CA VAL A 116 -3.70 -19.91 -1.70
C VAL A 116 -5.01 -19.69 -2.45
N ALA A 117 -6.11 -20.27 -1.98
CA ALA A 117 -7.42 -20.11 -2.64
C ALA A 117 -7.88 -18.64 -2.66
N ILE A 118 -7.70 -17.93 -1.53
CA ILE A 118 -8.02 -16.50 -1.45
C ILE A 118 -7.08 -15.69 -2.35
N ARG A 119 -5.80 -16.05 -2.41
CA ARG A 119 -4.83 -15.40 -3.29
C ARG A 119 -5.25 -15.46 -4.76
N GLU A 120 -5.62 -16.64 -5.24
CA GLU A 120 -6.09 -16.83 -6.61
C GLU A 120 -7.42 -16.08 -6.86
N GLY A 121 -8.32 -16.06 -5.88
CA GLY A 121 -9.56 -15.29 -5.93
C GLY A 121 -9.32 -13.77 -6.03
N VAL A 122 -8.35 -13.24 -5.27
CA VAL A 122 -7.93 -11.84 -5.36
C VAL A 122 -7.35 -11.52 -6.72
N TYR A 123 -6.43 -12.36 -7.21
CA TYR A 123 -5.84 -12.19 -8.54
C TYR A 123 -6.91 -12.16 -9.63
N LYS A 124 -7.85 -13.11 -9.59
CA LYS A 124 -8.97 -13.17 -10.54
C LYS A 124 -9.89 -11.95 -10.46
N SER A 125 -10.10 -11.41 -9.26
CA SER A 125 -10.88 -10.18 -9.10
C SER A 125 -10.23 -9.00 -9.81
N PHE A 126 -8.90 -8.86 -9.75
CA PHE A 126 -8.18 -7.83 -10.52
C PHE A 126 -8.36 -8.02 -12.03
N GLU A 127 -8.32 -9.25 -12.54
CA GLU A 127 -8.56 -9.52 -13.96
C GLU A 127 -9.96 -9.07 -14.39
N VAL A 128 -10.99 -9.46 -13.62
CA VAL A 128 -12.39 -9.20 -13.96
C VAL A 128 -12.73 -7.70 -13.83
N THR A 129 -12.14 -7.00 -12.87
CA THR A 129 -12.43 -5.58 -12.62
C THR A 129 -11.47 -4.62 -13.33
N LYS A 130 -10.54 -5.14 -14.15
CA LYS A 130 -9.50 -4.35 -14.80
C LYS A 130 -10.06 -3.18 -15.58
N GLU A 131 -10.91 -3.45 -16.57
CA GLU A 131 -11.53 -2.44 -17.42
C GLU A 131 -12.33 -1.41 -16.60
N HIS A 132 -13.03 -1.86 -15.56
CA HIS A 132 -13.78 -0.98 -14.69
C HIS A 132 -12.86 0.06 -14.01
N PHE A 133 -11.75 -0.38 -13.42
CA PHE A 133 -10.83 0.53 -12.72
C PHE A 133 -10.03 1.41 -13.69
N GLU A 134 -9.65 0.89 -14.85
CA GLU A 134 -9.05 1.69 -15.93
C GLU A 134 -9.97 2.85 -16.32
N ASN A 135 -11.26 2.59 -16.54
CA ASN A 135 -12.24 3.62 -16.86
C ASN A 135 -12.50 4.60 -15.71
N CYS A 136 -12.48 4.15 -14.47
CA CYS A 136 -12.72 5.01 -13.30
C CYS A 136 -11.55 5.93 -12.95
N TYR A 137 -10.32 5.58 -13.36
CA TYR A 137 -9.09 6.25 -12.95
C TYR A 137 -8.20 6.67 -14.15
N ASP A 138 -8.83 7.12 -15.24
CA ASP A 138 -8.15 7.72 -16.39
C ASP A 138 -7.03 6.84 -17.00
N ASN A 139 -7.22 5.53 -16.99
CA ASN A 139 -6.25 4.53 -17.47
C ASN A 139 -4.87 4.65 -16.81
N VAL A 140 -4.82 5.03 -15.51
CA VAL A 140 -3.56 5.06 -14.79
C VAL A 140 -2.86 3.70 -14.88
N PRO A 141 -1.58 3.65 -15.27
CA PRO A 141 -0.89 2.38 -15.44
C PRO A 141 -0.67 1.69 -14.08
N TYR A 142 -1.06 0.43 -14.01
CA TYR A 142 -0.84 -0.39 -12.83
C TYR A 142 -0.51 -1.83 -13.19
N ARG A 143 0.20 -2.51 -12.30
CA ARG A 143 0.53 -3.93 -12.41
C ARG A 143 0.18 -4.64 -11.11
N TYR A 144 -0.29 -5.86 -11.23
CA TYR A 144 -0.51 -6.75 -10.09
C TYR A 144 0.09 -8.12 -10.39
N PHE A 145 0.64 -8.76 -9.37
CA PHE A 145 1.27 -10.07 -9.51
C PHE A 145 1.22 -10.86 -8.21
N ILE A 146 1.32 -12.16 -8.33
CA ILE A 146 1.45 -13.07 -7.19
C ILE A 146 2.93 -13.20 -6.84
N TYR A 147 3.25 -12.93 -5.55
CA TYR A 147 4.60 -13.13 -5.05
C TYR A 147 5.08 -14.57 -5.26
N ASN A 148 6.26 -14.69 -5.84
CA ASN A 148 6.97 -15.97 -6.02
C ASN A 148 8.45 -15.76 -5.71
N SER A 149 8.95 -16.45 -4.68
CA SER A 149 10.35 -16.36 -4.24
C SER A 149 11.37 -16.75 -5.31
N SER A 150 10.96 -17.51 -6.34
CA SER A 150 11.80 -17.88 -7.48
C SER A 150 11.87 -16.80 -8.57
N LYS A 151 11.03 -15.76 -8.51
CA LYS A 151 10.96 -14.68 -9.52
C LYS A 151 11.43 -13.35 -8.95
N LEU A 152 12.73 -13.21 -8.76
CA LEU A 152 13.36 -11.97 -8.28
C LEU A 152 13.07 -10.76 -9.15
N SER A 153 12.91 -10.95 -10.46
CA SER A 153 12.61 -9.88 -11.40
C SER A 153 11.33 -9.13 -11.06
N ASP A 154 10.29 -9.85 -10.60
CA ASP A 154 9.02 -9.23 -10.22
C ASP A 154 9.17 -8.36 -8.97
N VAL A 155 9.97 -8.81 -7.99
CA VAL A 155 10.25 -8.07 -6.76
C VAL A 155 11.09 -6.82 -7.07
N ARG A 156 12.11 -6.94 -7.93
CA ARG A 156 12.90 -5.79 -8.38
C ARG A 156 12.03 -4.76 -9.11
N GLN A 157 11.20 -5.22 -10.05
CA GLN A 157 10.29 -4.32 -10.75
C GLN A 157 9.31 -3.65 -9.77
N PHE A 158 8.77 -4.39 -8.78
CA PHE A 158 7.94 -3.82 -7.73
C PHE A 158 8.67 -2.70 -6.98
N ALA A 159 9.94 -2.87 -6.66
CA ALA A 159 10.72 -1.88 -5.92
C ALA A 159 11.05 -0.64 -6.77
N THR A 160 11.33 -0.78 -8.06
CA THR A 160 11.91 0.29 -8.91
C THR A 160 10.90 1.01 -9.80
N SER A 161 9.73 0.43 -10.07
CA SER A 161 8.71 1.03 -10.92
C SER A 161 8.09 2.29 -10.29
N SER A 162 7.83 3.31 -11.09
CA SER A 162 7.07 4.51 -10.67
C SER A 162 5.55 4.36 -10.79
N ASN A 163 5.08 3.27 -11.40
CA ASN A 163 3.66 2.96 -11.55
C ASN A 163 3.09 2.33 -10.28
N ILE A 164 1.76 2.21 -10.24
CA ILE A 164 1.09 1.43 -9.20
C ILE A 164 1.51 -0.04 -9.33
N GLU A 165 2.13 -0.58 -8.28
CA GLU A 165 2.54 -1.97 -8.19
C GLU A 165 1.80 -2.64 -7.02
N ILE A 166 1.13 -3.74 -7.30
CA ILE A 166 0.33 -4.48 -6.32
C ILE A 166 0.87 -5.90 -6.22
N MET A 167 1.45 -6.24 -5.09
CA MET A 167 1.94 -7.59 -4.81
C MET A 167 0.92 -8.35 -3.97
N ILE A 168 0.51 -9.52 -4.44
CA ILE A 168 -0.41 -10.41 -3.72
C ILE A 168 0.40 -11.56 -3.12
N ILE A 169 0.41 -11.67 -1.79
CA ILE A 169 1.27 -12.61 -1.07
C ILE A 169 0.48 -13.41 -0.03
N ASN A 170 0.81 -14.70 0.09
CA ASN A 170 0.29 -15.53 1.18
C ASN A 170 1.07 -15.25 2.46
N ILE A 171 0.39 -15.17 3.60
CA ILE A 171 1.00 -14.95 4.92
C ILE A 171 2.08 -16.00 5.26
N ASP A 172 1.97 -17.21 4.73
CA ASP A 172 2.97 -18.26 4.93
C ASP A 172 4.33 -17.93 4.31
N ALA A 173 4.39 -16.99 3.36
CA ALA A 173 5.65 -16.54 2.79
C ALA A 173 6.53 -15.84 3.83
N PHE A 174 5.96 -15.22 4.85
CA PHE A 174 6.70 -14.58 5.94
C PHE A 174 7.25 -15.58 6.97
N LYS A 175 6.77 -16.81 6.99
CA LYS A 175 7.21 -17.85 7.94
C LYS A 175 8.48 -18.58 7.50
N LYS A 176 8.86 -18.49 6.23
CA LYS A 176 10.01 -19.18 5.66
C LYS A 176 11.23 -18.25 5.62
N ALA A 177 12.22 -18.51 6.47
CA ALA A 177 13.45 -17.72 6.58
C ALA A 177 14.24 -17.64 5.25
N GLU A 178 14.12 -18.66 4.39
CA GLU A 178 14.76 -18.72 3.07
C GLU A 178 14.11 -17.81 2.02
N ASN A 179 12.90 -17.28 2.27
CA ASN A 179 12.26 -16.36 1.34
C ASN A 179 12.97 -15.00 1.36
N ILE A 180 13.17 -14.44 0.18
CA ILE A 180 13.86 -13.16 -0.01
C ILE A 180 13.26 -12.04 0.83
N ILE A 181 11.95 -12.03 1.00
CA ILE A 181 11.24 -11.03 1.80
C ILE A 181 11.67 -11.04 3.29
N ASN A 182 12.27 -12.15 3.75
CA ASN A 182 12.74 -12.34 5.12
C ASN A 182 14.28 -12.29 5.24
N GLN A 183 15.00 -12.17 4.12
CA GLN A 183 16.45 -12.04 4.15
C GLN A 183 16.82 -10.58 4.43
N ALA A 184 17.76 -10.37 5.36
CA ALA A 184 18.28 -9.04 5.64
C ALA A 184 18.87 -8.41 4.37
N GLN A 185 18.71 -7.11 4.24
CA GLN A 185 18.99 -6.30 3.02
C GLN A 185 20.47 -6.25 2.59
N ASP A 186 21.36 -7.01 3.20
CA ASP A 186 22.80 -6.97 2.88
C ASP A 186 23.17 -7.59 1.52
N ARG A 187 22.18 -7.93 0.68
CA ARG A 187 22.37 -8.58 -0.62
C ARG A 187 21.45 -8.09 -1.76
N LEU A 188 20.92 -6.88 -1.65
CA LEU A 188 20.21 -6.26 -2.78
C LEU A 188 21.01 -5.13 -3.35
#